data_aaf97f4c738643d6cfedc6d59f52ee23
#
_entry.id   aaf97f4c738643d6cfedc6d59f52ee23
#
_cell.length_a   1.000
_cell.length_b   1.000
_cell.length_c   1.000
_cell.angle_alpha   90.00
_cell.angle_beta   90.00
_cell.angle_gamma   90.00
#
_symmetry.space_group_name_H-M   'P 1'
#
loop_
_entity.id
_entity.type
_entity.pdbx_description
1 polymer ?
#
loop_
_entity_poly.entity_id
_entity_poly.type
_entity_poly.pdbx_seq_one_letter_code
_entity_poly.pdbx_strand_id
1 'polypeptide(L)'
;MKRKWYFLVLSPSLIGFFLFPVFHLELKDRGQNRVCFVVRVSEGDLLRFSYIHSVEKIPVEAVLRINRKGLKVIKTETPSYGAGLPNVVPNHLIKKEKGTFRVFANSEVMDPFTFFISAITHPILQIKGKKILLAEMVREGGVMELKVKRAPVFLFFLKKLFCN
;
A
#
# COMPACT_ATOMS: atom_id res chain seq x y z
N MET A 1 -27.21 -38.75 24.73
CA MET A 1 -26.21 -37.86 25.39
C MET A 1 -24.98 -37.48 24.55
N LYS A 2 -24.89 -37.80 23.23
CA LYS A 2 -23.68 -37.53 22.41
C LYS A 2 -23.69 -36.14 21.68
N ARG A 3 -24.77 -35.38 21.66
CA ARG A 3 -24.96 -34.17 20.89
C ARG A 3 -24.42 -32.87 21.51
N LYS A 4 -24.18 -32.83 22.82
CA LYS A 4 -23.71 -31.64 23.56
C LYS A 4 -22.19 -31.40 23.46
N TRP A 5 -21.40 -32.41 23.15
CA TRP A 5 -19.93 -32.30 23.07
C TRP A 5 -19.44 -31.56 21.80
N TYR A 6 -20.19 -31.62 20.70
CA TYR A 6 -19.83 -30.92 19.45
C TYR A 6 -19.89 -29.41 19.60
N PHE A 7 -20.80 -28.86 20.39
CA PHE A 7 -20.91 -27.44 20.66
C PHE A 7 -19.75 -26.91 21.52
N LEU A 8 -19.20 -27.70 22.41
CA LEU A 8 -18.10 -27.34 23.29
C LEU A 8 -16.75 -27.30 22.54
N VAL A 9 -16.58 -28.10 21.51
CA VAL A 9 -15.33 -28.12 20.68
C VAL A 9 -15.36 -27.07 19.56
N LEU A 10 -16.53 -26.80 19.00
CA LEU A 10 -16.69 -25.79 17.93
C LEU A 10 -16.51 -24.35 18.42
N SER A 11 -16.91 -24.05 19.66
CA SER A 11 -16.82 -22.68 20.18
C SER A 11 -15.39 -22.16 20.37
N PRO A 12 -14.43 -22.89 20.97
CA PRO A 12 -13.06 -22.38 21.09
C PRO A 12 -12.32 -22.32 19.76
N SER A 13 -12.61 -23.23 18.81
CA SER A 13 -12.03 -23.19 17.45
C SER A 13 -12.51 -21.96 16.68
N LEU A 14 -13.77 -21.60 16.79
CA LEU A 14 -14.36 -20.43 16.15
C LEU A 14 -13.78 -19.14 16.74
N ILE A 15 -13.66 -19.05 18.06
CA ILE A 15 -13.03 -17.92 18.76
C ILE A 15 -11.58 -17.79 18.34
N GLY A 16 -10.81 -18.88 18.30
CA GLY A 16 -9.42 -18.90 17.84
C GLY A 16 -9.26 -18.38 16.41
N PHE A 17 -10.17 -18.75 15.51
CA PHE A 17 -10.18 -18.25 14.13
C PHE A 17 -10.38 -16.72 14.07
N PHE A 18 -11.32 -16.16 14.83
CA PHE A 18 -11.55 -14.71 14.84
C PHE A 18 -10.41 -13.92 15.47
N LEU A 19 -9.66 -14.50 16.38
CA LEU A 19 -8.48 -13.88 17.02
C LEU A 19 -7.21 -14.06 16.21
N PHE A 20 -7.21 -14.91 15.15
CA PHE A 20 -6.02 -15.14 14.34
C PHE A 20 -5.53 -13.84 13.69
N PRO A 21 -4.25 -13.48 13.86
CA PRO A 21 -3.74 -12.21 13.34
C PRO A 21 -3.49 -12.30 11.84
N VAL A 22 -3.97 -11.30 11.10
CA VAL A 22 -3.73 -11.14 9.66
C VAL A 22 -2.97 -9.85 9.36
N PHE A 23 -2.08 -9.93 8.39
CA PHE A 23 -1.46 -8.74 7.83
C PHE A 23 -2.42 -8.07 6.85
N HIS A 24 -2.50 -6.75 6.95
CA HIS A 24 -3.30 -5.93 6.05
C HIS A 24 -2.62 -4.60 5.78
N LEU A 25 -2.87 -4.05 4.61
CA LEU A 25 -2.48 -2.71 4.22
C LEU A 25 -3.65 -1.77 4.49
N GLU A 26 -3.40 -0.68 5.20
CA GLU A 26 -4.34 0.40 5.43
C GLU A 26 -3.92 1.64 4.65
N LEU A 27 -4.86 2.24 3.93
CA LEU A 27 -4.75 3.55 3.35
C LEU A 27 -5.57 4.51 4.21
N LYS A 28 -4.91 5.52 4.78
CA LYS A 28 -5.51 6.45 5.73
C LYS A 28 -5.37 7.90 5.26
N ASP A 29 -6.45 8.65 5.31
CA ASP A 29 -6.43 10.10 5.25
C ASP A 29 -5.91 10.65 6.58
N ARG A 30 -4.75 11.29 6.54
CA ARG A 30 -4.12 11.86 7.74
C ARG A 30 -4.90 13.05 8.29
N GLY A 31 -5.42 13.89 7.40
CA GLY A 31 -6.15 15.11 7.79
C GLY A 31 -7.46 14.82 8.52
N GLN A 32 -8.21 13.82 8.02
CA GLN A 32 -9.48 13.41 8.63
C GLN A 32 -9.33 12.26 9.64
N ASN A 33 -8.12 11.73 9.81
CA ASN A 33 -7.84 10.55 10.64
C ASN A 33 -8.69 9.32 10.25
N ARG A 34 -9.13 9.22 8.99
CA ARG A 34 -10.05 8.22 8.48
C ARG A 34 -9.33 7.16 7.66
N VAL A 35 -9.64 5.88 7.91
CA VAL A 35 -9.19 4.77 7.06
C VAL A 35 -10.11 4.70 5.84
N CYS A 36 -9.54 4.86 4.64
CA CYS A 36 -10.27 4.92 3.38
C CYS A 36 -10.28 3.58 2.64
N PHE A 37 -9.28 2.74 2.87
CA PHE A 37 -9.18 1.45 2.20
C PHE A 37 -8.38 0.47 3.04
N VAL A 38 -8.82 -0.80 3.03
CA VAL A 38 -8.13 -1.91 3.73
C VAL A 38 -8.09 -3.14 2.83
N VAL A 39 -6.94 -3.77 2.73
CA VAL A 39 -6.77 -5.01 1.98
C VAL A 39 -5.85 -5.98 2.71
N ARG A 40 -6.22 -7.27 2.74
CA ARG A 40 -5.35 -8.33 3.27
C ARG A 40 -4.13 -8.49 2.39
N VAL A 41 -2.95 -8.56 3.02
CA VAL A 41 -1.66 -8.68 2.33
C VAL A 41 -0.80 -9.76 2.98
N SER A 42 0.24 -10.15 2.24
CA SER A 42 1.30 -11.05 2.69
C SER A 42 2.65 -10.38 2.54
N GLU A 43 3.63 -10.81 3.31
CA GLU A 43 5.01 -10.42 3.10
C GLU A 43 5.47 -10.82 1.69
N GLY A 44 6.13 -9.90 0.99
CA GLY A 44 6.56 -10.09 -0.40
C GLY A 44 5.53 -9.65 -1.45
N ASP A 45 4.26 -9.40 -1.09
CA ASP A 45 3.28 -8.85 -2.03
C ASP A 45 3.81 -7.54 -2.64
N LEU A 46 3.48 -7.32 -3.92
CA LEU A 46 3.87 -6.12 -4.64
C LEU A 46 2.69 -5.15 -4.72
N LEU A 47 3.03 -3.90 -4.59
CA LEU A 47 2.16 -2.75 -4.70
C LEU A 47 2.75 -1.81 -5.74
N ARG A 48 1.95 -1.32 -6.70
CA ARG A 48 2.35 -0.29 -7.67
C ARG A 48 1.71 1.03 -7.29
N PHE A 49 2.53 2.06 -7.23
CA PHE A 49 2.11 3.43 -7.00
C PHE A 49 2.53 4.26 -8.21
N SER A 50 1.57 4.78 -8.95
CA SER A 50 1.83 5.58 -10.14
C SER A 50 1.22 6.97 -10.01
N TYR A 51 1.91 7.96 -10.55
CA TYR A 51 1.48 9.34 -10.56
C TYR A 51 2.10 10.12 -11.73
N ILE A 52 1.53 11.27 -12.04
CA ILE A 52 2.14 12.22 -12.99
C ILE A 52 3.05 13.16 -12.20
N HIS A 53 4.31 13.26 -12.61
CA HIS A 53 5.26 14.18 -11.96
C HIS A 53 4.80 15.63 -12.18
N SER A 54 4.70 16.41 -11.11
CA SER A 54 4.06 17.75 -11.16
C SER A 54 4.81 18.75 -12.05
N VAL A 55 6.12 18.68 -12.11
CA VAL A 55 6.97 19.58 -12.92
C VAL A 55 7.15 19.03 -14.33
N GLU A 56 7.69 17.82 -14.47
CA GLU A 56 8.04 17.21 -15.76
C GLU A 56 6.81 16.74 -16.57
N LYS A 57 5.63 16.64 -15.93
CA LYS A 57 4.37 16.16 -16.54
C LYS A 57 4.48 14.76 -17.17
N ILE A 58 5.37 13.94 -16.66
CA ILE A 58 5.61 12.57 -17.12
C ILE A 58 5.08 11.55 -16.11
N PRO A 59 4.70 10.34 -16.55
CA PRO A 59 4.30 9.27 -15.65
C PRO A 59 5.51 8.71 -14.88
N VAL A 60 5.31 8.50 -13.60
CA VAL A 60 6.25 7.81 -12.70
C VAL A 60 5.53 6.63 -12.07
N GLU A 61 6.14 5.46 -12.12
CA GLU A 61 5.63 4.27 -11.44
C GLU A 61 6.67 3.75 -10.46
N ALA A 62 6.31 3.66 -9.19
CA ALA A 62 7.08 3.02 -8.15
C ALA A 62 6.50 1.65 -7.82
N VAL A 63 7.33 0.62 -7.78
CA VAL A 63 6.98 -0.71 -7.31
C VAL A 63 7.52 -0.86 -5.90
N LEU A 64 6.61 -1.12 -4.96
CA LEU A 64 6.92 -1.32 -3.56
C LEU A 64 6.66 -2.78 -3.18
N ARG A 65 7.51 -3.30 -2.31
CA ARG A 65 7.34 -4.62 -1.70
C ARG A 65 6.84 -4.47 -0.28
N ILE A 66 5.84 -5.26 0.07
CA ILE A 66 5.33 -5.35 1.42
C ILE A 66 6.30 -6.13 2.30
N ASN A 67 6.71 -5.52 3.39
CA ASN A 67 7.54 -6.10 4.44
C ASN A 67 6.75 -6.06 5.76
N ARG A 68 7.11 -6.90 6.73
CA ARG A 68 6.48 -6.92 8.07
C ARG A 68 6.56 -5.59 8.81
N LYS A 69 7.59 -4.79 8.51
CA LYS A 69 7.84 -3.49 9.15
C LYS A 69 7.34 -2.30 8.33
N GLY A 70 6.76 -2.52 7.14
CA GLY A 70 6.30 -1.42 6.28
C GLY A 70 6.47 -1.71 4.79
N LEU A 71 6.74 -0.69 4.01
CA LEU A 71 6.86 -0.72 2.56
C LEU A 71 8.30 -0.40 2.14
N LYS A 72 8.80 -1.12 1.14
CA LYS A 72 10.14 -0.92 0.58
C LYS A 72 10.04 -0.67 -0.92
N VAL A 73 10.51 0.47 -1.42
CA VAL A 73 10.63 0.70 -2.86
C VAL A 73 11.71 -0.20 -3.42
N ILE A 74 11.38 -0.99 -4.42
CA ILE A 74 12.30 -1.90 -5.10
C ILE A 74 12.65 -1.43 -6.50
N LYS A 75 11.77 -0.65 -7.14
CA LYS A 75 11.97 -0.15 -8.50
C LYS A 75 11.14 1.11 -8.72
N THR A 76 11.69 2.06 -9.49
CA THR A 76 10.95 3.20 -10.03
C THR A 76 11.17 3.23 -11.54
N GLU A 77 10.10 3.44 -12.31
CA GLU A 77 10.11 3.55 -13.76
C GLU A 77 9.61 4.93 -14.19
N THR A 78 10.33 5.54 -15.15
CA THR A 78 9.98 6.85 -15.71
C THR A 78 10.53 6.97 -17.14
N PRO A 79 9.83 7.64 -18.09
CA PRO A 79 10.30 7.81 -19.45
C PRO A 79 11.44 8.84 -19.58
N SER A 80 11.62 9.71 -18.61
CA SER A 80 12.65 10.74 -18.61
C SER A 80 13.38 10.81 -17.27
N TYR A 81 14.52 11.49 -17.30
CA TYR A 81 15.37 11.74 -16.14
C TYR A 81 15.43 13.26 -15.93
N GLY A 82 14.88 13.75 -14.84
CA GLY A 82 14.76 15.19 -14.60
C GLY A 82 14.80 15.57 -13.12
N ALA A 83 14.57 16.83 -12.83
CA ALA A 83 14.58 17.39 -11.49
C ALA A 83 13.52 16.74 -10.58
N GLY A 84 13.90 16.33 -9.39
CA GLY A 84 13.02 15.69 -8.40
C GLY A 84 12.80 14.19 -8.60
N LEU A 85 13.39 13.60 -9.63
CA LEU A 85 13.43 12.15 -9.81
C LEU A 85 14.65 11.56 -9.08
N PRO A 86 14.65 10.27 -8.72
CA PRO A 86 15.76 9.66 -7.98
C PRO A 86 17.02 9.57 -8.83
N ASN A 87 17.75 10.68 -8.94
CA ASN A 87 18.84 10.85 -9.88
C ASN A 87 20.18 10.27 -9.42
N VAL A 88 20.48 10.39 -8.16
CA VAL A 88 21.75 9.94 -7.64
C VAL A 88 21.57 9.50 -6.19
N VAL A 89 21.27 8.24 -5.99
CA VAL A 89 21.42 7.66 -4.67
C VAL A 89 22.51 6.61 -4.77
N PRO A 90 23.55 6.64 -3.93
CA PRO A 90 24.55 5.60 -3.88
C PRO A 90 23.89 4.23 -3.81
N ASN A 91 24.37 3.26 -4.60
CA ASN A 91 23.83 1.90 -4.71
C ASN A 91 22.52 1.72 -5.52
N HIS A 92 22.11 2.67 -6.35
CA HIS A 92 21.04 2.46 -7.30
C HIS A 92 21.57 1.97 -8.65
N LEU A 93 21.04 0.88 -9.14
CA LEU A 93 21.29 0.43 -10.50
C LEU A 93 20.28 1.09 -11.43
N ILE A 94 20.76 1.88 -12.39
CA ILE A 94 19.93 2.52 -13.41
C ILE A 94 20.09 1.76 -14.72
N LYS A 95 18.96 1.34 -15.31
CA LYS A 95 18.92 0.74 -16.65
C LYS A 95 17.98 1.56 -17.53
N LYS A 96 18.43 1.83 -18.76
CA LYS A 96 17.57 2.41 -19.80
C LYS A 96 17.18 1.30 -20.78
N GLU A 97 15.88 1.00 -20.87
CA GLU A 97 15.34 0.01 -21.79
C GLU A 97 14.13 0.61 -22.53
N LYS A 98 14.17 0.53 -23.86
CA LYS A 98 13.06 1.00 -24.73
C LYS A 98 12.52 2.40 -24.39
N GLY A 99 13.41 3.36 -24.09
CA GLY A 99 13.02 4.73 -23.74
C GLY A 99 12.56 4.94 -22.31
N THR A 100 12.54 3.91 -21.48
CA THR A 100 12.18 4.00 -20.05
C THR A 100 13.40 3.83 -19.18
N PHE A 101 13.56 4.69 -18.19
CA PHE A 101 14.57 4.55 -17.15
C PHE A 101 13.99 3.72 -15.99
N ARG A 102 14.70 2.67 -15.64
CA ARG A 102 14.40 1.84 -14.48
C ARG A 102 15.47 2.06 -13.42
N VAL A 103 15.06 2.60 -12.30
CA VAL A 103 15.90 2.80 -11.13
C VAL A 103 15.58 1.72 -10.12
N PHE A 104 16.50 0.77 -9.94
CA PHE A 104 16.37 -0.26 -8.91
C PHE A 104 16.86 0.31 -7.59
N ALA A 105 15.97 0.39 -6.63
CA ALA A 105 16.25 0.95 -5.33
C ALA A 105 16.39 -0.16 -4.27
N ASN A 106 17.39 -0.02 -3.41
CA ASN A 106 17.44 -0.76 -2.16
C ASN A 106 17.10 0.20 -1.02
N SER A 107 15.89 0.81 -1.11
CA SER A 107 15.45 1.81 -0.12
C SER A 107 15.33 1.19 1.27
N GLU A 108 15.36 2.05 2.28
CA GLU A 108 14.94 1.66 3.63
C GLU A 108 13.45 1.31 3.65
N VAL A 109 13.02 0.60 4.69
CA VAL A 109 11.61 0.30 4.92
C VAL A 109 10.93 1.55 5.45
N MET A 110 9.87 1.97 4.78
CA MET A 110 9.06 3.13 5.16
C MET A 110 7.80 2.67 5.91
N ASP A 111 7.56 3.24 7.08
CA ASP A 111 6.32 3.06 7.85
C ASP A 111 6.03 4.34 8.65
N PRO A 112 5.09 5.14 8.22
CA PRO A 112 4.24 5.02 7.04
C PRO A 112 4.93 5.40 5.72
N PHE A 113 4.43 4.90 4.60
CA PHE A 113 4.65 5.51 3.30
C PHE A 113 3.63 6.64 3.10
N THR A 114 4.12 7.88 3.09
CA THR A 114 3.28 9.09 3.07
C THR A 114 3.42 9.81 1.74
N PHE A 115 2.30 10.31 1.19
CA PHE A 115 2.27 11.06 -0.05
C PHE A 115 1.13 12.07 -0.08
N PHE A 116 1.27 13.10 -0.92
CA PHE A 116 0.25 14.13 -1.14
C PHE A 116 -0.67 13.77 -2.29
N ILE A 117 -1.93 14.15 -2.16
CA ILE A 117 -2.91 14.10 -3.23
C ILE A 117 -2.99 15.47 -3.90
N SER A 118 -2.79 15.47 -5.22
CA SER A 118 -2.98 16.66 -6.05
C SER A 118 -3.76 16.29 -7.30
N ALA A 119 -4.65 17.18 -7.74
CA ALA A 119 -5.38 17.02 -8.99
C ALA A 119 -4.46 16.90 -10.22
N ILE A 120 -3.26 17.48 -10.14
CA ILE A 120 -2.27 17.42 -11.23
C ILE A 120 -1.59 16.05 -11.30
N THR A 121 -1.39 15.39 -10.15
CA THR A 121 -0.57 14.18 -10.07
C THR A 121 -1.34 12.90 -10.32
N HIS A 122 -2.68 12.93 -10.21
CA HIS A 122 -3.56 11.77 -10.42
C HIS A 122 -3.01 10.45 -9.86
N PRO A 123 -2.70 10.37 -8.55
CA PRO A 123 -2.03 9.20 -8.02
C PRO A 123 -2.95 7.99 -8.00
N ILE A 124 -2.38 6.85 -8.40
CA ILE A 124 -3.08 5.57 -8.52
C ILE A 124 -2.33 4.52 -7.72
N LEU A 125 -3.07 3.74 -6.96
CA LEU A 125 -2.55 2.59 -6.22
C LEU A 125 -3.09 1.30 -6.84
N GLN A 126 -2.21 0.35 -7.12
CA GLN A 126 -2.60 -0.98 -7.62
C GLN A 126 -2.06 -2.07 -6.69
N ILE A 127 -2.96 -2.90 -6.19
CA ILE A 127 -2.60 -4.04 -5.32
C ILE A 127 -3.59 -5.19 -5.53
N LYS A 128 -3.07 -6.40 -5.69
CA LYS A 128 -3.89 -7.63 -5.86
C LYS A 128 -4.99 -7.49 -6.92
N GLY A 129 -4.64 -6.90 -8.06
CA GLY A 129 -5.57 -6.68 -9.18
C GLY A 129 -6.56 -5.52 -8.98
N LYS A 130 -6.59 -4.88 -7.81
CA LYS A 130 -7.40 -3.69 -7.56
C LYS A 130 -6.65 -2.43 -7.94
N LYS A 131 -7.34 -1.55 -8.67
CA LYS A 131 -6.88 -0.21 -9.03
C LYS A 131 -7.70 0.80 -8.24
N ILE A 132 -7.03 1.71 -7.53
CA ILE A 132 -7.63 2.69 -6.63
C ILE A 132 -7.18 4.08 -7.11
N LEU A 133 -8.14 4.91 -7.47
CA LEU A 133 -7.93 6.30 -7.85
C LEU A 133 -7.91 7.13 -6.56
N LEU A 134 -6.73 7.53 -6.11
CA LEU A 134 -6.57 8.14 -4.79
C LEU A 134 -7.15 9.54 -4.72
N ALA A 135 -7.21 10.25 -5.84
CA ALA A 135 -7.82 11.59 -5.92
C ALA A 135 -9.34 11.58 -5.65
N GLU A 136 -10.02 10.44 -5.79
CA GLU A 136 -11.44 10.31 -5.49
C GLU A 136 -11.73 10.08 -4.00
N MET A 137 -10.71 9.73 -3.22
CA MET A 137 -10.86 9.35 -1.81
C MET A 137 -10.63 10.50 -0.85
N VAL A 138 -9.86 11.50 -1.24
CA VAL A 138 -9.40 12.59 -0.37
C VAL A 138 -9.41 13.90 -1.13
N ARG A 139 -9.67 14.99 -0.41
CA ARG A 139 -9.62 16.34 -0.97
C ARG A 139 -8.22 16.68 -1.50
N GLU A 140 -8.18 17.53 -2.51
CA GLU A 140 -6.94 18.10 -3.03
C GLU A 140 -6.08 18.71 -1.90
N GLY A 141 -4.76 18.47 -1.95
CA GLY A 141 -3.83 18.86 -0.90
C GLY A 141 -3.83 17.96 0.33
N GLY A 142 -4.68 16.93 0.35
CA GLY A 142 -4.70 15.95 1.44
C GLY A 142 -3.46 15.09 1.49
N VAL A 143 -3.13 14.63 2.70
CA VAL A 143 -2.00 13.72 2.96
C VAL A 143 -2.54 12.33 3.23
N MET A 144 -2.04 11.36 2.47
CA MET A 144 -2.37 9.95 2.66
C MET A 144 -1.19 9.18 3.24
N GLU A 145 -1.50 8.19 4.05
CA GLU A 145 -0.55 7.26 4.64
C GLU A 145 -0.91 5.83 4.28
N LEU A 146 0.06 5.08 3.79
CA LEU A 146 -0.01 3.63 3.67
C LEU A 146 0.75 2.98 4.81
N LYS A 147 0.08 2.10 5.56
CA LYS A 147 0.66 1.35 6.67
C LYS A 147 0.39 -0.14 6.55
N VAL A 148 1.41 -0.94 6.82
CA VAL A 148 1.26 -2.39 6.99
C VAL A 148 0.97 -2.65 8.46
N LYS A 149 -0.18 -3.27 8.75
CA LYS A 149 -0.59 -3.59 10.12
C LYS A 149 -0.89 -5.07 10.29
N ARG A 150 -0.84 -5.49 11.54
CA ARG A 150 -1.26 -6.82 11.97
C ARG A 150 -2.40 -6.67 12.97
N ALA A 151 -3.53 -7.29 12.70
CA ALA A 151 -4.68 -7.27 13.60
C ALA A 151 -5.45 -8.59 13.51
N PRO A 152 -6.23 -8.93 14.52
CA PRO A 152 -7.15 -10.07 14.48
C PRO A 152 -8.11 -9.98 13.29
N VAL A 153 -8.49 -11.15 12.75
CA VAL A 153 -9.38 -11.27 11.58
C VAL A 153 -10.66 -10.45 11.76
N PHE A 154 -11.28 -10.49 12.94
CA PHE A 154 -12.52 -9.75 13.16
C PHE A 154 -12.34 -8.23 13.05
N LEU A 155 -11.23 -7.68 13.55
CA LEU A 155 -10.93 -6.23 13.42
C LEU A 155 -10.64 -5.84 11.97
N PHE A 156 -9.99 -6.72 11.21
CA PHE A 156 -9.79 -6.51 9.77
C PHE A 156 -11.13 -6.41 9.04
N PHE A 157 -12.07 -7.31 9.31
CA PHE A 157 -13.40 -7.28 8.68
C PHE A 157 -14.21 -6.07 9.11
N LEU A 158 -14.18 -5.69 10.39
CA LEU A 158 -14.84 -4.46 10.86
C LEU A 158 -14.30 -3.24 10.11
N LYS A 159 -12.99 -3.05 10.05
CA LYS A 159 -12.39 -1.93 9.32
C LYS A 159 -12.79 -1.93 7.84
N LYS A 160 -12.80 -3.09 7.20
CA LYS A 160 -13.20 -3.22 5.80
C LYS A 160 -14.66 -2.83 5.57
N LEU A 161 -15.54 -3.10 6.52
CA LEU A 161 -16.97 -2.73 6.46
C LEU A 161 -17.16 -1.22 6.55
N PHE A 162 -16.36 -0.51 7.35
CA PHE A 162 -16.45 0.94 7.54
C PHE A 162 -15.63 1.76 6.53
N CYS A 163 -14.90 1.11 5.61
CA CYS A 163 -14.12 1.76 4.55
C CYS A 163 -14.88 1.89 3.21
N ASN A 164 -16.17 1.63 3.18
CA ASN A 164 -17.01 1.80 1.99
C ASN A 164 -17.66 3.17 1.94
#